data_9ca0059db744a42235020590bae3e5e2
#
_entry.id   9ca0059db744a42235020590bae3e5e2
#
_cell.length_a   1.000
_cell.length_b   1.000
_cell.length_c   1.000
_cell.angle_alpha   90.00
_cell.angle_beta   90.00
_cell.angle_gamma   90.00
#
_symmetry.space_group_name_H-M   'P 1'
#
loop_
_entity.id
_entity.type
_entity.pdbx_description
1 polymer ?
#
loop_
_entity_poly.entity_id
_entity_poly.type
_entity_poly.pdbx_seq_one_letter_code
_entity_poly.pdbx_strand_id
1 'polypeptide(L)'
;MKKRFLSAMLSVAMAASLVTGCAGSSSGTADTKAENAKTGDTKADGGAEAEKKDTQAASGEYVTLTVMDGYAPEDPHGQYIYQYAEEFMKENPDIKVEIQAIASGDIYTKLAAMATSPDDLPTMFFTSADQVPTLYDLGLTEDLANWMDKEAIDGLANGVMDACTIDGQMTYYPVAVQPQAVIYRMDRFEEAGLEVPATWDEFVDCAKALTKD
;
A
#
# COMPACT_ATOMS: atom_id res chain seq x y z
N MET A 1 23.36 -41.16 17.42
CA MET A 1 23.86 -40.89 18.78
C MET A 1 23.09 -39.70 19.34
N LYS A 2 22.34 -39.99 20.42
CA LYS A 2 21.47 -39.02 21.08
C LYS A 2 22.32 -38.06 21.93
N LYS A 3 22.07 -36.74 21.84
CA LYS A 3 22.43 -35.81 22.90
C LYS A 3 21.25 -34.89 23.16
N ARG A 4 20.56 -35.18 24.24
CA ARG A 4 19.61 -34.32 24.93
C ARG A 4 20.41 -33.26 25.69
N PHE A 5 20.02 -32.00 25.59
CA PHE A 5 20.40 -31.00 26.57
C PHE A 5 19.12 -30.40 27.16
N LEU A 6 18.95 -30.70 28.44
CA LEU A 6 18.08 -30.01 29.38
C LEU A 6 18.62 -28.58 29.56
N SER A 7 17.77 -27.57 29.56
CA SER A 7 18.08 -26.32 30.23
C SER A 7 16.85 -25.70 30.86
N ALA A 8 17.00 -25.53 32.07
CA ALA A 8 16.28 -25.05 33.20
C ALA A 8 15.40 -23.81 32.98
N MET A 9 14.24 -23.87 33.62
CA MET A 9 13.36 -22.77 34.01
C MET A 9 14.10 -21.73 34.88
N LEU A 10 13.90 -20.47 34.57
CA LEU A 10 14.11 -19.41 35.57
C LEU A 10 12.87 -18.51 35.55
N SER A 11 12.01 -18.75 36.53
CA SER A 11 10.88 -17.92 36.90
C SER A 11 11.40 -16.74 37.73
N VAL A 12 11.13 -15.51 37.32
CA VAL A 12 11.22 -14.34 38.17
C VAL A 12 9.87 -13.62 38.17
N ALA A 13 9.19 -13.79 39.31
CA ALA A 13 8.04 -12.99 39.69
C ALA A 13 8.52 -11.62 40.14
N MET A 14 7.94 -10.54 39.67
CA MET A 14 8.02 -9.23 40.27
C MET A 14 6.64 -8.65 40.50
N ALA A 15 6.43 -8.36 41.78
CA ALA A 15 5.22 -7.94 42.42
C ALA A 15 4.85 -6.48 42.09
N ALA A 16 3.56 -6.24 42.24
CA ALA A 16 2.87 -4.96 42.21
C ALA A 16 3.38 -3.95 43.24
N SER A 17 3.39 -2.68 42.88
CA SER A 17 3.29 -1.57 43.81
C SER A 17 2.34 -0.50 43.27
N LEU A 18 1.15 -0.50 43.87
CA LEU A 18 0.18 0.59 43.90
C LEU A 18 0.73 1.70 44.82
N VAL A 19 0.79 2.92 44.36
CA VAL A 19 0.83 4.09 45.22
C VAL A 19 -0.18 5.12 44.75
N THR A 20 -1.19 5.27 45.55
CA THR A 20 -2.16 6.34 45.65
C THR A 20 -1.47 7.63 46.06
N GLY A 21 -1.87 8.76 45.49
CA GLY A 21 -1.47 10.09 45.93
C GLY A 21 -2.49 11.13 45.51
N CYS A 22 -3.34 11.53 46.44
CA CYS A 22 -4.35 12.59 46.32
C CYS A 22 -3.77 14.00 46.57
N ALA A 23 -4.45 14.98 45.96
CA ALA A 23 -4.85 16.30 46.50
C ALA A 23 -3.89 17.50 46.45
N GLY A 24 -4.49 18.62 46.00
CA GLY A 24 -4.10 20.01 46.27
C GLY A 24 -4.35 20.94 45.10
N SER A 25 -5.45 21.49 44.90
CA SER A 25 -6.16 22.72 45.24
C SER A 25 -5.35 24.02 45.03
N SER A 26 -5.84 24.90 44.15
CA SER A 26 -6.26 26.29 44.30
C SER A 26 -6.04 27.10 43.03
N SER A 27 -7.11 27.54 42.41
CA SER A 27 -7.75 28.88 42.39
C SER A 27 -7.08 29.91 41.46
N GLY A 28 -7.88 30.40 40.53
CA GLY A 28 -7.61 31.59 39.70
C GLY A 28 -8.75 31.86 38.74
N THR A 29 -9.71 32.59 39.23
CA THR A 29 -10.87 33.18 38.55
C THR A 29 -10.48 34.17 37.49
N ALA A 30 -11.17 34.15 36.33
CA ALA A 30 -11.56 35.35 35.58
C ALA A 30 -12.77 35.00 34.67
N ASP A 31 -13.88 35.60 35.05
CA ASP A 31 -15.12 35.73 34.27
C ASP A 31 -14.89 36.39 32.90
N THR A 32 -15.60 35.91 31.87
CA THR A 32 -16.26 36.79 30.91
C THR A 32 -17.43 36.03 30.23
N LYS A 33 -18.54 36.48 30.58
CA LYS A 33 -19.93 36.57 30.15
C LYS A 33 -20.30 36.03 28.80
N ALA A 34 -21.35 35.27 28.84
CA ALA A 34 -22.18 34.75 27.77
C ALA A 34 -22.81 35.86 26.90
N GLU A 35 -22.98 35.56 25.63
CA GLU A 35 -24.17 36.06 24.90
C GLU A 35 -24.69 35.00 23.93
N ASN A 36 -25.97 34.87 24.05
CA ASN A 36 -26.88 33.90 23.49
C ASN A 36 -27.29 34.33 22.08
N ALA A 37 -27.19 33.48 21.07
CA ALA A 37 -27.99 33.64 19.86
C ALA A 37 -28.54 32.30 19.41
N LYS A 38 -29.81 32.25 19.43
CA LYS A 38 -30.77 31.21 19.10
C LYS A 38 -30.97 31.12 17.58
N THR A 39 -31.40 29.95 17.15
CA THR A 39 -32.21 29.60 15.97
C THR A 39 -31.50 29.21 14.67
N GLY A 40 -31.90 28.00 14.26
CA GLY A 40 -31.80 27.53 12.89
C GLY A 40 -31.91 26.01 12.78
N ASP A 41 -33.13 25.47 13.07
CA ASP A 41 -33.56 24.16 12.55
C ASP A 41 -33.41 24.15 11.03
N THR A 42 -32.61 23.26 10.49
CA THR A 42 -32.76 22.82 9.12
C THR A 42 -32.55 21.30 9.09
N LYS A 43 -33.66 20.63 9.11
CA LYS A 43 -33.86 19.24 8.80
C LYS A 43 -33.47 19.03 7.33
N ALA A 44 -32.36 18.40 7.04
CA ALA A 44 -32.05 17.84 5.75
C ALA A 44 -32.19 16.32 5.86
N ASP A 45 -33.38 15.90 5.56
CA ASP A 45 -33.74 14.56 5.13
C ASP A 45 -33.09 14.34 3.75
N GLY A 46 -32.30 13.31 3.59
CA GLY A 46 -31.61 12.95 2.38
C GLY A 46 -31.04 11.54 2.52
N GLY A 47 -31.93 10.60 2.84
CA GLY A 47 -31.64 9.19 2.69
C GLY A 47 -31.42 8.87 1.21
N ALA A 48 -30.17 8.69 0.83
CA ALA A 48 -29.82 7.94 -0.37
C ALA A 48 -29.97 6.46 -0.03
N GLU A 49 -31.15 5.95 -0.28
CA GLU A 49 -31.47 4.54 -0.37
C GLU A 49 -30.66 3.99 -1.55
N ALA A 50 -29.53 3.35 -1.25
CA ALA A 50 -28.82 2.54 -2.22
C ALA A 50 -29.75 1.37 -2.56
N GLU A 51 -30.30 1.38 -3.77
CA GLU A 51 -31.01 0.26 -4.36
C GLU A 51 -30.10 -0.97 -4.28
N LYS A 52 -30.41 -1.87 -3.36
CA LYS A 52 -29.94 -3.24 -3.37
C LYS A 52 -30.54 -3.90 -4.61
N LYS A 53 -29.79 -3.92 -5.68
CA LYS A 53 -30.02 -4.82 -6.79
C LYS A 53 -29.74 -6.21 -6.26
N ASP A 54 -30.77 -6.92 -5.86
CA ASP A 54 -30.72 -8.37 -5.59
C ASP A 54 -30.23 -9.07 -6.84
N THR A 55 -28.93 -9.27 -6.94
CA THR A 55 -28.38 -10.29 -7.82
C THR A 55 -28.49 -11.58 -7.03
N GLN A 56 -29.38 -12.43 -7.46
CA GLN A 56 -29.65 -13.75 -6.93
C GLN A 56 -28.35 -14.54 -6.90
N ALA A 57 -27.69 -14.54 -5.73
CA ALA A 57 -26.49 -15.32 -5.47
C ALA A 57 -26.92 -16.80 -5.54
N ALA A 58 -26.31 -17.53 -6.48
CA ALA A 58 -26.32 -18.97 -6.46
C ALA A 58 -25.74 -19.42 -5.12
N SER A 59 -26.44 -20.28 -4.41
CA SER A 59 -26.03 -20.88 -3.12
C SER A 59 -24.96 -21.94 -3.35
N GLY A 60 -23.81 -21.55 -3.87
CA GLY A 60 -22.61 -22.34 -4.00
C GLY A 60 -21.52 -21.79 -3.06
N GLU A 61 -20.77 -22.68 -2.43
CA GLU A 61 -19.56 -22.31 -1.70
C GLU A 61 -18.59 -21.71 -2.72
N TYR A 62 -18.29 -20.39 -2.60
CA TYR A 62 -17.33 -19.72 -3.47
C TYR A 62 -16.04 -19.44 -2.70
N VAL A 63 -14.91 -19.45 -3.42
CA VAL A 63 -13.61 -19.05 -2.90
C VAL A 63 -13.54 -17.53 -2.92
N THR A 64 -13.19 -16.93 -1.79
CA THR A 64 -12.95 -15.46 -1.73
C THR A 64 -11.48 -15.17 -1.87
N LEU A 65 -11.11 -14.36 -2.87
CA LEU A 65 -9.80 -13.79 -3.03
C LEU A 65 -9.82 -12.35 -2.52
N THR A 66 -8.99 -12.06 -1.54
CA THR A 66 -8.84 -10.71 -0.99
C THR A 66 -7.65 -10.01 -1.65
N VAL A 67 -7.89 -8.81 -2.18
CA VAL A 67 -6.87 -8.00 -2.86
C VAL A 67 -6.71 -6.69 -2.12
N MET A 68 -5.48 -6.34 -1.77
CA MET A 68 -5.16 -5.06 -1.16
C MET A 68 -4.54 -4.15 -2.22
N ASP A 69 -5.17 -3.00 -2.49
CA ASP A 69 -4.78 -2.06 -3.54
C ASP A 69 -4.69 -0.63 -3.00
N GLY A 70 -3.77 0.15 -3.58
CA GLY A 70 -3.52 1.55 -3.22
C GLY A 70 -4.51 2.55 -3.83
N TYR A 71 -5.39 2.12 -4.72
CA TYR A 71 -6.29 3.00 -5.47
C TYR A 71 -7.75 2.78 -5.10
N ALA A 72 -8.45 3.87 -4.86
CA ALA A 72 -9.90 3.83 -4.65
C ALA A 72 -10.63 3.64 -6.00
N PRO A 73 -11.88 3.13 -5.99
CA PRO A 73 -12.64 2.92 -7.23
C PRO A 73 -12.88 4.19 -8.06
N GLU A 74 -12.77 5.37 -7.45
CA GLU A 74 -12.89 6.67 -8.12
C GLU A 74 -11.63 7.08 -8.87
N ASP A 75 -10.47 6.51 -8.51
CA ASP A 75 -9.19 6.78 -9.18
C ASP A 75 -9.15 6.12 -10.57
N PRO A 76 -8.56 6.78 -11.59
CA PRO A 76 -8.43 6.18 -12.92
C PRO A 76 -7.75 4.81 -12.92
N HIS A 77 -6.73 4.59 -12.09
CA HIS A 77 -6.10 3.28 -11.93
C HIS A 77 -7.02 2.30 -11.21
N GLY A 78 -7.70 2.72 -10.14
CA GLY A 78 -8.64 1.90 -9.41
C GLY A 78 -9.76 1.39 -10.32
N GLN A 79 -10.32 2.23 -11.18
CA GLN A 79 -11.38 1.83 -12.11
C GLN A 79 -11.00 0.61 -12.96
N TYR A 80 -9.76 0.53 -13.44
CA TYR A 80 -9.30 -0.65 -14.20
C TYR A 80 -9.27 -1.91 -13.33
N ILE A 81 -8.73 -1.82 -12.12
CA ILE A 81 -8.62 -2.98 -11.21
C ILE A 81 -10.01 -3.51 -10.86
N TYR A 82 -10.95 -2.61 -10.52
CA TYR A 82 -12.32 -3.00 -10.21
C TYR A 82 -13.05 -3.59 -11.43
N GLN A 83 -12.87 -3.01 -12.62
CA GLN A 83 -13.43 -3.54 -13.85
C GLN A 83 -12.90 -4.95 -14.15
N TYR A 84 -11.59 -5.16 -14.07
CA TYR A 84 -10.99 -6.49 -14.29
C TYR A 84 -11.46 -7.52 -13.27
N ALA A 85 -11.60 -7.12 -12.00
CA ALA A 85 -12.14 -8.00 -10.97
C ALA A 85 -13.59 -8.41 -11.28
N GLU A 86 -14.42 -7.47 -11.77
CA GLU A 86 -15.79 -7.79 -12.19
C GLU A 86 -15.82 -8.73 -13.41
N GLU A 87 -14.96 -8.51 -14.41
CA GLU A 87 -14.84 -9.37 -15.60
C GLU A 87 -14.37 -10.77 -15.20
N PHE A 88 -13.36 -10.86 -14.34
CA PHE A 88 -12.86 -12.11 -13.82
C PHE A 88 -13.94 -12.91 -13.07
N MET A 89 -14.71 -12.26 -12.20
CA MET A 89 -15.82 -12.91 -11.47
C MET A 89 -16.95 -13.36 -12.39
N LYS A 90 -17.18 -12.71 -13.54
CA LYS A 90 -18.17 -13.15 -14.53
C LYS A 90 -17.73 -14.44 -15.25
N GLU A 91 -16.42 -14.56 -15.50
CA GLU A 91 -15.84 -15.75 -16.11
C GLU A 91 -15.63 -16.89 -15.11
N ASN A 92 -15.49 -16.58 -13.82
CA ASN A 92 -15.25 -17.51 -12.72
C ASN A 92 -16.30 -17.34 -11.61
N PRO A 93 -17.53 -17.81 -11.81
CA PRO A 93 -18.66 -17.51 -10.92
C PRO A 93 -18.57 -18.17 -9.53
N ASP A 94 -17.65 -19.09 -9.33
CA ASP A 94 -17.29 -19.75 -8.08
C ASP A 94 -16.18 -19.00 -7.30
N ILE A 95 -15.66 -17.90 -7.87
CA ILE A 95 -14.65 -17.06 -7.22
C ILE A 95 -15.24 -15.66 -6.96
N LYS A 96 -15.05 -15.18 -5.75
CA LYS A 96 -15.36 -13.80 -5.35
C LYS A 96 -14.07 -13.03 -5.14
N VAL A 97 -13.93 -11.86 -5.74
CA VAL A 97 -12.81 -10.94 -5.50
C VAL A 97 -13.28 -9.80 -4.61
N GLU A 98 -12.63 -9.60 -3.49
CA GLU A 98 -12.84 -8.49 -2.56
C GLU A 98 -11.64 -7.56 -2.55
N ILE A 99 -11.81 -6.33 -3.04
CA ILE A 99 -10.75 -5.34 -3.08
C ILE A 99 -10.85 -4.42 -1.87
N GLN A 100 -9.75 -4.31 -1.13
CA GLN A 100 -9.58 -3.39 -0.01
C GLN A 100 -8.70 -2.23 -0.49
N ALA A 101 -9.31 -1.07 -0.71
CA ALA A 101 -8.56 0.14 -1.03
C ALA A 101 -7.90 0.70 0.24
N ILE A 102 -6.58 0.78 0.22
CA ILE A 102 -5.75 1.28 1.33
C ILE A 102 -4.73 2.23 0.74
N ALA A 103 -4.55 3.39 1.36
CA ALA A 103 -3.55 4.35 0.88
C ALA A 103 -2.18 3.66 0.68
N SER A 104 -1.56 3.86 -0.48
CA SER A 104 -0.36 3.13 -0.89
C SER A 104 0.77 3.18 0.15
N GLY A 105 0.90 4.30 0.88
CA GLY A 105 1.87 4.45 1.96
C GLY A 105 1.59 3.57 3.20
N ASP A 106 0.35 3.12 3.38
CA ASP A 106 -0.08 2.35 4.54
C ASP A 106 -0.09 0.84 4.28
N ILE A 107 -0.09 0.41 3.01
CA ILE A 107 -0.13 -1.01 2.65
C ILE A 107 1.01 -1.78 3.28
N TYR A 108 2.25 -1.29 3.13
CA TYR A 108 3.43 -1.93 3.72
C TYR A 108 3.31 -2.06 5.24
N THR A 109 2.94 -0.98 5.93
CA THR A 109 2.79 -0.98 7.39
C THR A 109 1.74 -1.99 7.84
N LYS A 110 0.64 -2.08 7.10
CA LYS A 110 -0.44 -3.04 7.39
C LYS A 110 0.03 -4.48 7.15
N LEU A 111 0.68 -4.77 6.03
CA LEU A 111 1.23 -6.09 5.73
C LEU A 111 2.27 -6.53 6.77
N ALA A 112 3.18 -5.64 7.16
CA ALA A 112 4.18 -5.92 8.19
C ALA A 112 3.54 -6.24 9.54
N ALA A 113 2.45 -5.55 9.91
CA ALA A 113 1.70 -5.86 11.12
C ALA A 113 0.97 -7.21 11.04
N MET A 114 0.50 -7.61 9.86
CA MET A 114 -0.19 -8.88 9.61
C MET A 114 0.78 -10.06 9.45
N ALA A 115 2.07 -9.84 9.26
CA ALA A 115 3.07 -10.90 9.06
C ALA A 115 3.12 -11.94 10.20
N THR A 116 2.67 -11.57 11.40
CA THR A 116 2.58 -12.48 12.56
C THR A 116 1.27 -13.27 12.63
N SER A 117 0.32 -12.98 11.75
CA SER A 117 -1.01 -13.60 11.68
C SER A 117 -1.30 -13.99 10.22
N PRO A 118 -0.73 -15.09 9.72
CA PRO A 118 -0.85 -15.47 8.30
C PRO A 118 -2.29 -15.58 7.79
N ASP A 119 -3.23 -15.97 8.65
CA ASP A 119 -4.65 -16.12 8.32
C ASP A 119 -5.34 -14.77 8.00
N ASP A 120 -4.74 -13.65 8.43
CA ASP A 120 -5.25 -12.31 8.19
C ASP A 120 -4.67 -11.66 6.91
N LEU A 121 -3.67 -12.29 6.28
CA LEU A 121 -3.03 -11.77 5.09
C LEU A 121 -3.98 -11.77 3.89
N PRO A 122 -3.92 -10.75 3.01
CA PRO A 122 -4.65 -10.78 1.76
C PRO A 122 -4.10 -11.87 0.83
N THR A 123 -4.95 -12.37 -0.06
CA THR A 123 -4.52 -13.33 -1.09
C THR A 123 -3.51 -12.69 -2.05
N MET A 124 -3.70 -11.39 -2.34
CA MET A 124 -2.84 -10.63 -3.24
C MET A 124 -2.80 -9.16 -2.79
N PHE A 125 -1.68 -8.50 -3.07
CA PHE A 125 -1.56 -7.07 -2.80
C PHE A 125 -0.72 -6.37 -3.86
N PHE A 126 -1.02 -5.10 -4.08
CA PHE A 126 -0.21 -4.20 -4.90
C PHE A 126 0.74 -3.40 -4.00
N THR A 127 1.96 -3.24 -4.45
CA THR A 127 2.97 -2.45 -3.72
C THR A 127 3.97 -1.85 -4.70
N SER A 128 4.80 -0.92 -4.24
CA SER A 128 5.92 -0.40 -5.00
C SER A 128 7.13 -1.34 -4.90
N ALA A 129 7.90 -1.44 -5.98
CA ALA A 129 9.03 -2.38 -6.09
C ALA A 129 10.10 -2.18 -5.00
N ASP A 130 10.26 -0.95 -4.49
CA ASP A 130 11.22 -0.63 -3.42
C ASP A 130 10.86 -1.27 -2.07
N GLN A 131 9.61 -1.65 -1.87
CA GLN A 131 9.14 -2.32 -0.64
C GLN A 131 9.31 -3.85 -0.70
N VAL A 132 9.42 -4.42 -1.90
CA VAL A 132 9.43 -5.88 -2.10
C VAL A 132 10.56 -6.59 -1.38
N PRO A 133 11.82 -6.10 -1.34
CA PRO A 133 12.87 -6.76 -0.58
C PRO A 133 12.53 -6.95 0.90
N THR A 134 11.93 -5.94 1.52
CA THR A 134 11.52 -6.03 2.93
C THR A 134 10.35 -7.00 3.12
N LEU A 135 9.40 -7.03 2.19
CA LEU A 135 8.30 -8.01 2.22
C LEU A 135 8.78 -9.43 2.00
N TYR A 136 9.81 -9.63 1.16
CA TYR A 136 10.48 -10.91 0.97
C TYR A 136 11.15 -11.38 2.26
N ASP A 137 11.91 -10.52 2.93
CA ASP A 137 12.56 -10.83 4.21
C ASP A 137 11.54 -11.19 5.32
N LEU A 138 10.34 -10.64 5.26
CA LEU A 138 9.22 -10.97 6.15
C LEU A 138 8.50 -12.27 5.75
N GLY A 139 8.86 -12.92 4.64
CA GLY A 139 8.21 -14.12 4.13
C GLY A 139 6.80 -13.88 3.58
N LEU A 140 6.52 -12.68 3.07
CA LEU A 140 5.21 -12.26 2.55
C LEU A 140 5.11 -12.34 1.02
N THR A 141 6.09 -12.93 0.37
CA THR A 141 6.10 -13.13 -1.09
C THR A 141 6.20 -14.61 -1.42
N GLU A 142 5.66 -14.99 -2.56
CA GLU A 142 5.78 -16.32 -3.15
C GLU A 142 6.61 -16.27 -4.42
N ASP A 143 7.18 -17.40 -4.82
CA ASP A 143 7.79 -17.52 -6.15
C ASP A 143 6.72 -17.64 -7.22
N LEU A 144 6.36 -16.51 -7.82
CA LEU A 144 5.29 -16.40 -8.82
C LEU A 144 5.58 -17.22 -10.08
N ALA A 145 6.84 -17.53 -10.38
CA ALA A 145 7.18 -18.36 -11.53
C ALA A 145 6.59 -19.78 -11.46
N ASN A 146 6.22 -20.25 -10.25
CA ASN A 146 5.57 -21.53 -10.06
C ASN A 146 4.06 -21.51 -10.39
N TRP A 147 3.45 -20.33 -10.51
CA TRP A 147 1.99 -20.17 -10.59
C TRP A 147 1.55 -19.47 -11.87
N MET A 148 2.43 -18.69 -12.48
CA MET A 148 2.12 -17.89 -13.66
C MET A 148 2.38 -18.64 -14.96
N ASP A 149 1.61 -18.31 -15.99
CA ASP A 149 1.85 -18.81 -17.33
C ASP A 149 3.21 -18.33 -17.84
N LYS A 150 3.93 -19.25 -18.46
CA LYS A 150 5.26 -18.94 -19.03
C LYS A 150 5.19 -17.81 -20.07
N GLU A 151 4.11 -17.71 -20.84
CA GLU A 151 3.92 -16.65 -21.82
C GLU A 151 3.87 -15.26 -21.18
N ALA A 152 3.23 -15.13 -20.01
CA ALA A 152 3.17 -13.88 -19.25
C ALA A 152 4.56 -13.48 -18.75
N ILE A 153 5.36 -14.45 -18.29
CA ILE A 153 6.74 -14.20 -17.83
C ILE A 153 7.66 -13.84 -18.99
N ASP A 154 7.61 -14.61 -20.08
CA ASP A 154 8.43 -14.38 -21.29
C ASP A 154 8.09 -13.05 -21.99
N GLY A 155 6.89 -12.51 -21.77
CA GLY A 155 6.44 -11.21 -22.27
C GLY A 155 7.07 -10.01 -21.57
N LEU A 156 7.75 -10.21 -20.45
CA LEU A 156 8.42 -9.13 -19.73
C LEU A 156 9.63 -8.61 -20.50
N ALA A 157 9.81 -7.29 -20.53
CA ALA A 157 10.97 -6.69 -21.16
C ALA A 157 12.28 -7.12 -20.46
N ASN A 158 13.36 -7.16 -21.24
CA ASN A 158 14.69 -7.47 -20.72
C ASN A 158 15.06 -6.53 -19.56
N GLY A 159 15.58 -7.09 -18.48
CA GLY A 159 15.96 -6.37 -17.25
C GLY A 159 14.80 -6.17 -16.26
N VAL A 160 13.54 -6.28 -16.70
CA VAL A 160 12.40 -6.24 -15.78
C VAL A 160 12.33 -7.53 -14.95
N MET A 161 12.58 -8.67 -15.57
CA MET A 161 12.62 -9.95 -14.86
C MET A 161 13.70 -9.98 -13.78
N ASP A 162 14.89 -9.44 -14.07
CA ASP A 162 15.96 -9.33 -13.08
C ASP A 162 15.56 -8.46 -11.88
N ALA A 163 14.82 -7.38 -12.14
CA ALA A 163 14.31 -6.50 -11.09
C ALA A 163 13.22 -7.17 -10.22
N CYS A 164 12.48 -8.13 -10.79
CA CYS A 164 11.44 -8.88 -10.09
C CYS A 164 11.97 -10.10 -9.33
N THR A 165 13.29 -10.40 -9.45
CA THR A 165 13.90 -11.62 -8.92
C THR A 165 14.75 -11.32 -7.70
N ILE A 166 14.48 -12.01 -6.60
CA ILE A 166 15.28 -12.00 -5.36
C ILE A 166 15.67 -13.45 -5.05
N ASP A 167 16.96 -13.72 -4.85
CA ASP A 167 17.49 -15.06 -4.56
C ASP A 167 17.02 -16.16 -5.54
N GLY A 168 16.82 -15.79 -6.81
CA GLY A 168 16.39 -16.70 -7.88
C GLY A 168 14.87 -16.96 -7.92
N GLN A 169 14.07 -16.28 -7.09
CA GLN A 169 12.62 -16.37 -7.05
C GLN A 169 12.00 -15.11 -7.64
N MET A 170 10.98 -15.27 -8.46
CA MET A 170 10.17 -14.16 -8.97
C MET A 170 9.20 -13.69 -7.90
N THR A 171 9.57 -12.66 -7.15
CA THR A 171 8.86 -12.22 -5.93
C THR A 171 7.68 -11.28 -6.19
N TYR A 172 7.59 -10.70 -7.37
CA TYR A 172 6.45 -9.89 -7.79
C TYR A 172 6.31 -9.85 -9.31
N TYR A 173 5.12 -9.53 -9.79
CA TYR A 173 4.84 -9.28 -11.21
C TYR A 173 4.58 -7.79 -11.44
N PRO A 174 5.28 -7.12 -12.36
CA PRO A 174 5.15 -5.69 -12.59
C PRO A 174 3.88 -5.40 -13.40
N VAL A 175 2.92 -4.72 -12.83
CA VAL A 175 1.71 -4.27 -13.54
C VAL A 175 1.94 -2.97 -14.32
N ALA A 176 2.98 -2.22 -13.96
CA ALA A 176 3.41 -1.02 -14.64
C ALA A 176 4.92 -0.80 -14.45
N VAL A 177 5.57 -0.26 -15.47
CA VAL A 177 6.96 0.19 -15.41
C VAL A 177 6.98 1.69 -15.67
N GLN A 178 7.45 2.45 -14.69
CA GLN A 178 7.53 3.91 -14.77
C GLN A 178 8.99 4.34 -14.90
N PRO A 179 9.46 4.69 -16.10
CA PRO A 179 10.79 5.22 -16.26
C PRO A 179 10.88 6.62 -15.67
N GLN A 180 11.90 6.88 -14.88
CA GLN A 180 12.24 8.25 -14.46
C GLN A 180 13.16 8.86 -15.50
N ALA A 181 12.81 10.05 -15.96
CA ALA A 181 13.57 10.75 -16.98
C ALA A 181 13.69 12.23 -16.64
N VAL A 182 14.78 12.84 -17.08
CA VAL A 182 14.96 14.29 -17.04
C VAL A 182 14.44 14.87 -18.34
N ILE A 183 13.49 15.80 -18.25
CA ILE A 183 12.92 16.48 -19.41
C ILE A 183 13.57 17.86 -19.52
N TYR A 184 14.11 18.19 -20.70
CA TYR A 184 14.76 19.45 -20.95
C TYR A 184 13.87 20.42 -21.72
N ARG A 185 13.93 21.68 -21.37
CA ARG A 185 13.45 22.81 -22.18
C ARG A 185 14.50 23.12 -23.24
N MET A 186 14.38 22.53 -24.41
CA MET A 186 15.36 22.67 -25.50
C MET A 186 15.56 24.12 -25.90
N ASP A 187 14.49 24.92 -25.94
CA ASP A 187 14.56 26.36 -26.20
C ASP A 187 15.50 27.10 -25.22
N ARG A 188 15.52 26.68 -23.94
CA ARG A 188 16.44 27.28 -22.94
C ARG A 188 17.89 26.83 -23.13
N PHE A 189 18.08 25.61 -23.57
CA PHE A 189 19.42 25.11 -23.88
C PHE A 189 19.99 25.83 -25.11
N GLU A 190 19.20 26.02 -26.15
CA GLU A 190 19.59 26.78 -27.36
C GLU A 190 19.90 28.22 -27.03
N GLU A 191 19.04 28.94 -26.27
CA GLU A 191 19.26 30.30 -25.81
C GLU A 191 20.58 30.45 -25.03
N ALA A 192 20.98 29.45 -24.26
CA ALA A 192 22.18 29.44 -23.45
C ALA A 192 23.41 28.87 -24.18
N GLY A 193 23.25 28.38 -25.42
CA GLY A 193 24.31 27.71 -26.17
C GLY A 193 24.81 26.42 -25.54
N LEU A 194 23.91 25.69 -24.87
CA LEU A 194 24.21 24.43 -24.19
C LEU A 194 23.76 23.24 -25.02
N GLU A 195 24.53 22.16 -24.94
CA GLU A 195 24.15 20.85 -25.45
C GLU A 195 23.48 20.02 -24.36
N VAL A 196 22.71 18.98 -24.76
CA VAL A 196 22.11 18.04 -23.79
C VAL A 196 23.21 17.27 -23.10
N PRO A 197 23.28 17.30 -21.75
CA PRO A 197 24.36 16.66 -21.00
C PRO A 197 24.32 15.13 -21.13
N ALA A 198 25.47 14.52 -21.37
CA ALA A 198 25.66 13.08 -21.43
C ALA A 198 26.24 12.52 -20.12
N THR A 199 26.78 13.38 -19.26
CA THR A 199 27.38 12.99 -17.98
C THR A 199 26.75 13.79 -16.84
N TRP A 200 26.96 13.31 -15.61
CA TRP A 200 26.49 14.01 -14.43
C TRP A 200 27.16 15.39 -14.22
N ASP A 201 28.44 15.49 -14.51
CA ASP A 201 29.19 16.73 -14.38
C ASP A 201 28.67 17.77 -15.37
N GLU A 202 28.45 17.38 -16.63
CA GLU A 202 27.82 18.26 -17.65
C GLU A 202 26.41 18.68 -17.24
N PHE A 203 25.61 17.75 -16.63
CA PHE A 203 24.30 18.07 -16.10
C PHE A 203 24.37 19.16 -15.04
N VAL A 204 25.30 19.04 -14.09
CA VAL A 204 25.51 20.02 -13.03
C VAL A 204 25.96 21.36 -13.61
N ASP A 205 26.82 21.38 -14.64
CA ASP A 205 27.27 22.60 -15.28
C ASP A 205 26.15 23.28 -16.09
N CYS A 206 25.33 22.52 -16.80
CA CYS A 206 24.10 23.03 -17.41
C CYS A 206 23.16 23.65 -16.38
N ALA A 207 22.94 22.97 -15.25
CA ALA A 207 22.09 23.48 -14.19
C ALA A 207 22.59 24.82 -13.63
N LYS A 208 23.91 24.96 -13.42
CA LYS A 208 24.53 26.25 -12.99
C LYS A 208 24.35 27.32 -14.04
N ALA A 209 24.57 27.02 -15.32
CA ALA A 209 24.46 27.96 -16.41
C ALA A 209 23.02 28.48 -16.63
N LEU A 210 22.03 27.62 -16.35
CA LEU A 210 20.61 27.98 -16.51
C LEU A 210 19.98 28.59 -15.26
N THR A 211 20.68 28.54 -14.12
CA THR A 211 20.22 29.17 -12.88
C THR A 211 20.40 30.70 -13.02
N LYS A 212 19.31 31.41 -12.77
CA LYS A 212 19.30 32.89 -12.71
C LYS A 212 19.16 33.31 -11.26
N ASP A 213 20.00 34.22 -10.81
CA ASP A 213 19.89 34.86 -9.49
C ASP A 213 18.61 35.70 -9.37
#